data_591cfb4712e82850009c42ec2f31d872
#
_entry.id   591cfb4712e82850009c42ec2f31d872
#
_cell.length_a   1.000
_cell.length_b   1.000
_cell.length_c   1.000
_cell.angle_alpha   90.00
_cell.angle_beta   90.00
_cell.angle_gamma   90.00
#
_symmetry.space_group_name_H-M   'P 1'
#
loop_
_entity.id
_entity.type
_entity.pdbx_description
1 polymer ?
#
loop_
_entity_poly.entity_id
_entity_poly.type
_entity_poly.pdbx_seq_one_letter_code
_entity_poly.pdbx_strand_id
1 'polypeptide(L)'
;MRDAHNIHEVSQLGIDWVGLDFEPKSERYVSQISSCAGIIPDYSSLSDLLSDESSQQQQRPILCGVFADDMPQNIVTRVFNFKLDVIQLNGEESMVMIDNLRRTLDPDIHAGIKIMKRLVITKREDIEKYKEYAEGVDYFLFDIQDNLKDWSILE
;
A
#
# COMPACT_ATOMS: atom_id res chain seq x y z
N MET A 1 6.13 -5.41 -8.66
CA MET A 1 5.54 -5.57 -10.01
C MET A 1 5.47 -4.21 -10.66
N ARG A 2 5.83 -4.09 -11.92
CA ARG A 2 5.90 -2.78 -12.62
C ARG A 2 5.00 -2.71 -13.84
N ASP A 3 4.56 -3.84 -14.34
CA ASP A 3 3.85 -3.97 -15.60
C ASP A 3 2.41 -4.42 -15.34
N ALA A 4 1.45 -3.76 -15.98
CA ALA A 4 0.03 -4.08 -15.88
C ALA A 4 -0.28 -5.52 -16.31
N HIS A 5 0.39 -6.01 -17.36
CA HIS A 5 0.23 -7.39 -17.84
C HIS A 5 0.67 -8.40 -16.76
N ASN A 6 1.82 -8.15 -16.12
CA ASN A 6 2.32 -9.01 -15.05
C ASN A 6 1.41 -9.01 -13.82
N ILE A 7 0.84 -7.85 -13.47
CA ILE A 7 -0.14 -7.73 -12.37
C ILE A 7 -1.39 -8.56 -12.70
N HIS A 8 -1.88 -8.47 -13.94
CA HIS A 8 -3.03 -9.25 -14.38
C HIS A 8 -2.78 -10.76 -14.33
N GLU A 9 -1.66 -11.24 -14.88
CA GLU A 9 -1.29 -12.66 -14.82
C GLU A 9 -1.20 -13.18 -13.39
N VAL A 10 -0.57 -12.41 -12.49
CA VAL A 10 -0.43 -12.79 -11.08
C VAL A 10 -1.77 -12.77 -10.36
N SER A 11 -2.66 -11.82 -10.68
CA SER A 11 -4.00 -11.76 -10.07
C SER A 11 -4.86 -12.99 -10.37
N GLN A 12 -4.60 -13.65 -11.50
CA GLN A 12 -5.30 -14.90 -11.87
C GLN A 12 -4.82 -16.13 -11.09
N LEU A 13 -3.70 -16.03 -10.37
CA LEU A 13 -3.18 -17.12 -9.53
C LEU A 13 -3.92 -17.29 -8.20
N GLY A 14 -5.00 -16.54 -7.96
CA GLY A 14 -5.78 -16.61 -6.72
C GLY A 14 -5.05 -16.06 -5.50
N ILE A 15 -4.20 -15.07 -5.70
CA ILE A 15 -3.52 -14.36 -4.60
C ILE A 15 -4.45 -13.36 -3.93
N ASP A 16 -4.29 -13.18 -2.63
CA ASP A 16 -5.12 -12.27 -1.83
C ASP A 16 -4.66 -10.81 -1.95
N TRP A 17 -3.35 -10.57 -1.99
CA TRP A 17 -2.76 -9.23 -1.95
C TRP A 17 -1.68 -9.03 -3.01
N VAL A 18 -1.66 -7.82 -3.61
CA VAL A 18 -0.59 -7.36 -4.52
C VAL A 18 0.01 -6.07 -3.98
N GLY A 19 1.32 -6.04 -3.76
CA GLY A 19 2.07 -4.85 -3.36
C GLY A 19 2.63 -4.08 -4.57
N LEU A 20 2.32 -2.78 -4.67
CA LEU A 20 2.89 -1.84 -5.62
C LEU A 20 3.85 -0.92 -4.87
N ASP A 21 5.12 -0.95 -5.22
CA ASP A 21 6.16 -0.18 -4.54
C ASP A 21 6.33 1.19 -5.18
N PHE A 22 5.99 2.23 -4.43
CA PHE A 22 6.11 3.62 -4.84
C PHE A 22 7.30 4.35 -4.18
N GLU A 23 8.19 3.63 -3.52
CA GLU A 23 9.42 4.19 -2.97
C GLU A 23 10.44 4.44 -4.10
N PRO A 24 10.84 5.70 -4.38
CA PRO A 24 11.70 6.02 -5.52
C PRO A 24 13.07 5.35 -5.50
N LYS A 25 13.55 4.95 -4.33
CA LYS A 25 14.84 4.27 -4.15
C LYS A 25 14.75 2.76 -4.33
N SER A 26 13.54 2.22 -4.43
CA SER A 26 13.33 0.78 -4.59
C SER A 26 13.63 0.32 -6.01
N GLU A 27 14.28 -0.82 -6.14
CA GLU A 27 14.45 -1.50 -7.42
C GLU A 27 13.10 -1.94 -8.04
N ARG A 28 12.05 -2.00 -7.21
CA ARG A 28 10.69 -2.39 -7.61
C ARG A 28 9.79 -1.18 -7.85
N TYR A 29 10.36 0.02 -7.89
CA TYR A 29 9.61 1.26 -8.03
C TYR A 29 8.65 1.24 -9.22
N VAL A 30 7.38 1.48 -8.94
CA VAL A 30 6.33 1.68 -9.95
C VAL A 30 6.32 3.15 -10.32
N SER A 31 6.90 3.48 -11.47
CA SER A 31 6.91 4.86 -11.95
C SER A 31 5.49 5.30 -12.28
N GLN A 32 5.10 6.46 -11.76
CA GLN A 32 4.00 7.20 -12.33
C GLN A 32 4.48 7.68 -13.69
N ILE A 33 3.94 7.14 -14.76
CA ILE A 33 4.15 7.70 -16.09
C ILE A 33 3.50 9.07 -16.03
N SER A 34 4.33 10.11 -15.98
CA SER A 34 3.81 11.46 -16.08
C SER A 34 3.01 11.52 -17.38
N SER A 35 1.76 11.90 -17.30
CA SER A 35 0.91 12.04 -18.47
C SER A 35 1.49 13.18 -19.33
N CYS A 36 2.44 12.84 -20.20
CA CYS A 36 2.74 13.70 -21.31
C CYS A 36 1.46 13.79 -22.14
N ALA A 37 0.84 14.97 -22.14
CA ALA A 37 -0.29 15.31 -22.98
C ALA A 37 -1.60 14.51 -22.75
N GLY A 38 -2.02 14.39 -21.48
CA GLY A 38 -3.37 13.90 -21.17
C GLY A 38 -3.61 12.41 -21.47
N ILE A 39 -2.58 11.67 -21.79
CA ILE A 39 -2.65 10.23 -21.80
C ILE A 39 -2.40 9.78 -20.37
N ILE A 40 -3.45 9.68 -19.60
CA ILE A 40 -3.47 8.81 -18.42
C ILE A 40 -3.12 7.45 -18.99
N PRO A 41 -2.03 6.79 -18.52
CA PRO A 41 -1.82 5.40 -18.86
C PRO A 41 -3.11 4.69 -18.51
N ASP A 42 -3.61 3.91 -19.45
CA ASP A 42 -4.93 3.33 -19.38
C ASP A 42 -5.04 2.31 -18.24
N TYR A 43 -5.05 2.84 -16.99
CA TYR A 43 -5.40 2.06 -15.80
C TYR A 43 -6.89 1.76 -15.76
N SER A 44 -7.70 2.38 -16.65
CA SER A 44 -9.02 1.88 -16.98
C SER A 44 -8.89 0.45 -17.51
N SER A 45 -7.89 0.17 -18.34
CA SER A 45 -7.59 -1.20 -18.77
C SER A 45 -7.20 -2.13 -17.60
N LEU A 46 -6.49 -1.67 -16.59
CA LEU A 46 -6.22 -2.51 -15.41
C LEU A 46 -7.48 -2.73 -14.58
N SER A 47 -8.30 -1.67 -14.39
CA SER A 47 -9.59 -1.83 -13.71
C SER A 47 -10.58 -2.62 -14.54
N ASP A 48 -10.54 -2.50 -15.86
CA ASP A 48 -11.41 -3.24 -16.78
C ASP A 48 -10.94 -4.69 -16.95
N LEU A 49 -9.63 -4.94 -16.95
CA LEU A 49 -9.06 -6.29 -16.91
C LEU A 49 -9.32 -7.00 -15.58
N LEU A 50 -9.46 -6.25 -14.48
CA LEU A 50 -9.80 -6.78 -13.16
C LEU A 50 -11.33 -6.84 -12.94
N SER A 51 -12.13 -6.14 -13.77
CA SER A 51 -13.58 -6.06 -13.68
C SER A 51 -14.31 -6.85 -14.78
N ASP A 52 -13.64 -7.73 -15.51
CA ASP A 52 -14.28 -8.57 -16.52
C ASP A 52 -15.30 -9.50 -15.84
N GLU A 53 -16.57 -9.04 -15.85
CA GLU A 53 -17.72 -9.67 -15.16
C GLU A 53 -18.14 -11.02 -15.74
N SER A 54 -17.40 -11.57 -16.70
CA SER A 54 -17.81 -12.77 -17.41
C SER A 54 -17.19 -14.10 -16.96
N SER A 55 -16.37 -14.08 -15.90
CA SER A 55 -15.75 -15.33 -15.42
C SER A 55 -15.78 -15.41 -13.89
N GLN A 56 -16.77 -16.10 -13.36
CA GLN A 56 -16.76 -16.78 -12.08
C GLN A 56 -15.93 -16.10 -10.94
N GLN A 57 -16.58 -15.33 -10.06
CA GLN A 57 -16.23 -15.12 -8.64
C GLN A 57 -14.72 -15.18 -8.25
N GLN A 58 -13.81 -14.79 -9.12
CA GLN A 58 -12.44 -14.52 -8.71
C GLN A 58 -12.41 -13.13 -8.11
N GLN A 59 -12.40 -13.08 -6.80
CA GLN A 59 -12.24 -11.87 -6.00
C GLN A 59 -10.94 -11.21 -6.43
N ARG A 60 -10.99 -9.97 -6.95
CA ARG A 60 -9.76 -9.26 -7.33
C ARG A 60 -8.83 -9.17 -6.10
N PRO A 61 -7.53 -9.26 -6.28
CA PRO A 61 -6.60 -9.10 -5.17
C PRO A 61 -6.68 -7.69 -4.56
N ILE A 62 -6.44 -7.58 -3.27
CA ILE A 62 -6.29 -6.31 -2.57
C ILE A 62 -5.02 -5.63 -3.07
N LEU A 63 -5.13 -4.39 -3.56
CA LEU A 63 -3.99 -3.61 -4.02
C LEU A 63 -3.43 -2.76 -2.88
N CYS A 64 -2.19 -3.03 -2.51
CA CYS A 64 -1.47 -2.32 -1.46
C CYS A 64 -0.38 -1.44 -2.07
N GLY A 65 -0.47 -0.12 -1.87
CA GLY A 65 0.59 0.81 -2.25
C GLY A 65 1.59 1.00 -1.12
N VAL A 66 2.88 0.82 -1.41
CA VAL A 66 3.97 0.98 -0.45
C VAL A 66 4.64 2.34 -0.63
N PHE A 67 4.71 3.12 0.44
CA PHE A 67 5.27 4.47 0.49
C PHE A 67 6.27 4.61 1.63
N ALA A 68 7.26 5.47 1.47
CA ALA A 68 8.20 5.82 2.53
C ALA A 68 8.46 7.33 2.49
N ASP A 69 8.05 8.05 3.52
CA ASP A 69 8.22 9.50 3.68
C ASP A 69 7.78 10.32 2.45
N ASP A 70 6.76 9.85 1.74
CA ASP A 70 6.23 10.54 0.57
C ASP A 70 5.26 11.65 0.97
N MET A 71 5.08 12.63 0.09
CA MET A 71 4.16 13.73 0.32
C MET A 71 2.70 13.23 0.27
N PRO A 72 1.81 13.70 1.17
CA PRO A 72 0.41 13.28 1.19
C PRO A 72 -0.28 13.38 -0.18
N GLN A 73 0.00 14.45 -0.93
CA GLN A 73 -0.57 14.67 -2.26
C GLN A 73 -0.20 13.57 -3.26
N ASN A 74 1.04 13.07 -3.18
CA ASN A 74 1.50 11.98 -4.04
C ASN A 74 0.79 10.67 -3.68
N ILE A 75 0.65 10.40 -2.39
CA ILE A 75 -0.08 9.22 -1.90
C ILE A 75 -1.52 9.26 -2.37
N VAL A 76 -2.22 10.38 -2.16
CA VAL A 76 -3.61 10.57 -2.59
C VAL A 76 -3.77 10.36 -4.10
N THR A 77 -2.88 10.97 -4.90
CA THR A 77 -2.89 10.81 -6.36
C THR A 77 -2.73 9.35 -6.78
N ARG A 78 -1.87 8.60 -6.11
CA ARG A 78 -1.65 7.17 -6.42
C ARG A 78 -2.80 6.29 -5.95
N VAL A 79 -3.38 6.58 -4.79
CA VAL A 79 -4.61 5.90 -4.33
C VAL A 79 -5.69 6.03 -5.38
N PHE A 80 -5.90 7.24 -5.89
CA PHE A 80 -6.91 7.50 -6.93
C PHE A 80 -6.59 6.79 -8.24
N ASN A 81 -5.36 6.96 -8.76
CA ASN A 81 -4.96 6.44 -10.07
C ASN A 81 -4.90 4.91 -10.12
N PHE A 82 -4.41 4.28 -9.06
CA PHE A 82 -4.23 2.82 -8.99
C PHE A 82 -5.37 2.10 -8.28
N LYS A 83 -6.37 2.83 -7.76
CA LYS A 83 -7.48 2.29 -6.98
C LYS A 83 -6.99 1.39 -5.84
N LEU A 84 -6.02 1.91 -5.06
CA LEU A 84 -5.42 1.16 -3.96
C LEU A 84 -6.44 0.94 -2.84
N ASP A 85 -6.48 -0.25 -2.30
CA ASP A 85 -7.32 -0.63 -1.17
C ASP A 85 -6.60 -0.40 0.17
N VAL A 86 -5.27 -0.48 0.17
CA VAL A 86 -4.42 -0.35 1.35
C VAL A 86 -3.24 0.57 1.05
N ILE A 87 -2.90 1.41 2.02
CA ILE A 87 -1.67 2.22 2.03
C ILE A 87 -0.73 1.64 3.07
N GLN A 88 0.46 1.22 2.67
CA GLN A 88 1.52 0.79 3.57
C GLN A 88 2.55 1.91 3.71
N LEU A 89 2.75 2.38 4.94
CA LEU A 89 3.68 3.45 5.29
C LEU A 89 4.94 2.85 5.94
N ASN A 90 6.06 2.95 5.22
CA ASN A 90 7.34 2.34 5.61
C ASN A 90 8.32 3.33 6.25
N GLY A 91 8.08 4.64 6.13
CA GLY A 91 8.95 5.70 6.61
C GLY A 91 8.65 6.14 8.05
N GLU A 92 9.02 7.38 8.37
CA GLU A 92 8.84 8.00 9.69
C GLU A 92 7.59 8.90 9.74
N GLU A 93 6.53 8.50 9.03
CA GLU A 93 5.28 9.26 8.96
C GLU A 93 4.67 9.46 10.36
N SER A 94 4.33 10.73 10.67
CA SER A 94 3.72 11.07 11.96
C SER A 94 2.23 10.73 12.00
N MET A 95 1.68 10.58 13.22
CA MET A 95 0.23 10.39 13.41
C MET A 95 -0.59 11.53 12.81
N VAL A 96 -0.11 12.78 12.92
CA VAL A 96 -0.79 13.94 12.34
C VAL A 96 -0.91 13.82 10.83
N MET A 97 0.14 13.34 10.18
CA MET A 97 0.15 13.10 8.73
C MET A 97 -0.83 11.96 8.37
N ILE A 98 -0.83 10.89 9.13
CA ILE A 98 -1.72 9.73 8.95
C ILE A 98 -3.18 10.13 9.10
N ASP A 99 -3.52 10.89 10.12
CA ASP A 99 -4.89 11.39 10.35
C ASP A 99 -5.35 12.32 9.22
N ASN A 100 -4.47 13.22 8.76
CA ASN A 100 -4.78 14.11 7.65
C ASN A 100 -4.99 13.33 6.35
N LEU A 101 -4.15 12.33 6.10
CA LEU A 101 -4.25 11.46 4.94
C LEU A 101 -5.59 10.69 4.96
N ARG A 102 -5.95 10.10 6.09
CA ARG A 102 -7.23 9.41 6.28
C ARG A 102 -8.42 10.32 6.00
N ARG A 103 -8.45 11.51 6.59
CA ARG A 103 -9.54 12.49 6.38
C ARG A 103 -9.64 12.97 4.92
N THR A 104 -8.53 13.01 4.20
CA THR A 104 -8.52 13.40 2.79
C THR A 104 -9.05 12.27 1.90
N LEU A 105 -8.80 11.02 2.26
CA LEU A 105 -9.14 9.87 1.44
C LEU A 105 -10.54 9.33 1.74
N ASP A 106 -10.94 9.26 3.00
CA ASP A 106 -12.19 8.67 3.44
C ASP A 106 -13.16 9.80 3.93
N PRO A 107 -14.37 9.92 3.40
CA PRO A 107 -15.02 9.04 2.42
C PRO A 107 -14.87 9.47 0.95
N ASP A 108 -14.28 10.65 0.67
CA ASP A 108 -14.48 11.37 -0.59
C ASP A 108 -13.74 10.74 -1.79
N ILE A 109 -12.55 10.19 -1.57
CA ILE A 109 -11.70 9.64 -2.64
C ILE A 109 -11.80 8.11 -2.68
N HIS A 110 -11.65 7.48 -1.52
CA HIS A 110 -11.74 6.03 -1.38
C HIS A 110 -12.31 5.66 0.00
N ALA A 111 -13.64 5.48 0.06
CA ALA A 111 -14.32 5.09 1.29
C ALA A 111 -13.80 3.74 1.80
N GLY A 112 -13.44 3.70 3.09
CA GLY A 112 -13.00 2.48 3.76
C GLY A 112 -11.56 2.07 3.45
N ILE A 113 -10.74 2.96 2.89
CA ILE A 113 -9.31 2.68 2.66
C ILE A 113 -8.61 2.28 3.97
N LYS A 114 -7.72 1.31 3.88
CA LYS A 114 -6.97 0.79 5.03
C LYS A 114 -5.56 1.36 5.07
N ILE A 115 -5.06 1.63 6.27
CA ILE A 115 -3.70 2.11 6.49
C ILE A 115 -2.93 1.08 7.29
N MET A 116 -1.77 0.70 6.78
CA MET A 116 -0.80 -0.20 7.41
C MET A 116 0.46 0.57 7.75
N LYS A 117 0.95 0.46 8.99
CA LYS A 117 2.22 1.05 9.40
C LYS A 117 3.27 -0.03 9.60
N ARG A 118 4.42 0.12 8.91
CA ARG A 118 5.60 -0.72 9.17
C ARG A 118 6.33 -0.18 10.39
N LEU A 119 6.65 -1.07 11.31
CA LEU A 119 7.47 -0.81 12.49
C LEU A 119 8.70 -1.71 12.45
N VAL A 120 9.87 -1.08 12.45
CA VAL A 120 11.16 -1.80 12.50
C VAL A 120 11.46 -2.14 13.95
N ILE A 121 11.61 -3.43 14.24
CA ILE A 121 11.88 -3.96 15.57
C ILE A 121 13.35 -4.40 15.65
N THR A 122 14.15 -3.65 16.39
CA THR A 122 15.56 -3.95 16.64
C THR A 122 15.81 -4.46 18.06
N LYS A 123 14.89 -4.16 18.97
CA LYS A 123 14.90 -4.56 20.37
C LYS A 123 13.47 -4.68 20.90
N ARG A 124 13.29 -5.36 22.04
CA ARG A 124 11.98 -5.66 22.60
C ARG A 124 11.13 -4.40 22.88
N GLU A 125 11.75 -3.32 23.30
CA GLU A 125 11.07 -2.06 23.61
C GLU A 125 10.46 -1.40 22.36
N ASP A 126 10.99 -1.70 21.17
CA ASP A 126 10.47 -1.13 19.90
C ASP A 126 9.04 -1.60 19.60
N ILE A 127 8.62 -2.73 20.16
CA ILE A 127 7.24 -3.23 20.01
C ILE A 127 6.25 -2.20 20.57
N GLU A 128 6.58 -1.55 21.68
CA GLU A 128 5.69 -0.57 22.32
C GLU A 128 5.35 0.63 21.42
N LYS A 129 6.14 0.88 20.37
CA LYS A 129 5.87 1.94 19.39
C LYS A 129 4.52 1.80 18.68
N TYR A 130 3.97 0.58 18.59
CA TYR A 130 2.66 0.40 17.99
C TYR A 130 1.58 1.23 18.70
N LYS A 131 1.72 1.49 20.00
CA LYS A 131 0.75 2.26 20.80
C LYS A 131 0.60 3.69 20.31
N GLU A 132 1.65 4.27 19.73
CA GLU A 132 1.63 5.63 19.18
C GLU A 132 0.74 5.74 17.94
N TYR A 133 0.57 4.63 17.22
CA TYR A 133 -0.17 4.58 15.96
C TYR A 133 -1.50 3.83 16.05
N ALA A 134 -1.80 3.19 17.19
CA ALA A 134 -2.92 2.26 17.32
C ALA A 134 -4.30 2.85 17.00
N GLU A 135 -4.49 4.16 17.19
CA GLU A 135 -5.77 4.82 16.92
C GLU A 135 -5.94 5.26 15.45
N GLY A 136 -4.83 5.39 14.71
CA GLY A 136 -4.84 5.94 13.33
C GLY A 136 -4.64 4.91 12.22
N VAL A 137 -4.22 3.67 12.53
CA VAL A 137 -3.92 2.66 11.53
C VAL A 137 -4.76 1.39 11.74
N ASP A 138 -4.98 0.67 10.64
CA ASP A 138 -5.78 -0.57 10.65
C ASP A 138 -4.89 -1.81 10.85
N TYR A 139 -3.63 -1.75 10.37
CA TYR A 139 -2.69 -2.86 10.40
C TYR A 139 -1.30 -2.43 10.80
N PHE A 140 -0.56 -3.34 11.45
CA PHE A 140 0.87 -3.20 11.70
C PHE A 140 1.66 -4.26 10.97
N LEU A 141 2.75 -3.85 10.33
CA LEU A 141 3.76 -4.74 9.77
C LEU A 141 5.02 -4.66 10.64
N PHE A 142 5.29 -5.69 11.42
CA PHE A 142 6.51 -5.77 12.23
C PHE A 142 7.65 -6.33 11.39
N ASP A 143 8.66 -5.50 11.17
CA ASP A 143 9.88 -5.88 10.47
C ASP A 143 11.00 -6.12 11.49
N ILE A 144 11.26 -7.39 11.75
CA ILE A 144 12.22 -7.82 12.77
C ILE A 144 13.59 -7.96 12.10
N GLN A 145 14.56 -7.13 12.52
CA GLN A 145 15.91 -7.21 12.00
C GLN A 145 16.68 -8.40 12.60
N ASP A 146 17.56 -8.99 11.77
CA ASP A 146 18.28 -10.27 12.00
C ASP A 146 19.05 -10.43 13.33
N ASN A 147 19.19 -9.37 14.11
CA ASN A 147 19.85 -9.43 15.43
C ASN A 147 18.97 -10.03 16.53
N LEU A 148 17.67 -10.20 16.27
CA LEU A 148 16.70 -10.80 17.16
C LEU A 148 16.39 -12.23 16.72
N LYS A 149 17.35 -13.14 16.90
CA LYS A 149 17.17 -14.57 16.55
C LYS A 149 16.24 -15.33 17.51
N ASP A 150 15.69 -14.66 18.50
CA ASP A 150 14.84 -15.27 19.52
C ASP A 150 13.39 -14.85 19.31
N TRP A 151 12.61 -15.72 18.67
CA TRP A 151 11.18 -15.52 18.40
C TRP A 151 10.31 -15.51 19.67
N SER A 152 10.87 -15.84 20.84
CA SER A 152 10.21 -15.77 22.15
C SER A 152 9.79 -14.36 22.57
N ILE A 153 10.12 -13.35 21.76
CA ILE A 153 9.77 -11.95 22.02
C ILE A 153 8.32 -11.64 21.68
N LEU A 154 7.68 -12.47 20.85
CA LEU A 154 6.30 -12.27 20.36
C LEU A 154 5.26 -13.13 21.12
N GLU A 155 5.67 -13.95 22.05
CA GLU A 155 4.80 -14.62 23.01
C GLU A 155 4.61 -13.75 24.27
#